data_f7a4c8415006d8beb0680ef3f0f5afef
#
_entry.id   f7a4c8415006d8beb0680ef3f0f5afef
#
_cell.length_a   1.000
_cell.length_b   1.000
_cell.length_c   1.000
_cell.angle_alpha   90.00
_cell.angle_beta   90.00
_cell.angle_gamma   90.00
#
_symmetry.space_group_name_H-M   'P 1'
#
loop_
_entity.id
_entity.type
_entity.pdbx_description
1 polymer ?
#
loop_
_entity_poly.entity_id
_entity_poly.type
_entity_poly.pdbx_seq_one_letter_code
_entity_poly.pdbx_strand_id
1 'polypeptide(L)'
;MSENQGQKELTPEEIRKLFFIIQNELINIKKNQEEDRNKMQKEINSLKEELNKKDKEIKSLKKIVNNLSNTNNVKSNKSMKLNKEKEKDIIPILQYSEEEINYINTFNKKNNTNIHGHEKILDLSNDNDNNTSNKPNKKLGNDELLYLSKFRFGKLQQLYLGKNNISDISIFIQMKLEHLEKLSLANNAIIDITPLEKCNFPELKELYLYNNYIKDISILSKVKFSELEKLSLFFNEIEDISILSKVNFPNLKILRLDNNKIVDINVFSIVKFKSLEKLSLFNNKISDFSGMENIDIPTLKEIWLHGNDIDLAITSNEIIYNKIRDKKIKINV
;
A
#
# COMPACT_ATOMS: atom_id res chain seq x y z
N MET A 1 -12.14 1.64 -52.83
CA MET A 1 -13.40 0.90 -52.65
C MET A 1 -13.36 0.38 -51.18
N SER A 2 -14.04 1.08 -50.33
CA SER A 2 -14.13 0.74 -48.89
C SER A 2 -15.37 -0.11 -48.70
N GLU A 3 -15.18 -1.37 -48.31
CA GLU A 3 -16.28 -2.25 -47.94
C GLU A 3 -16.87 -1.79 -46.60
N ASN A 4 -18.09 -1.26 -46.73
CA ASN A 4 -18.96 -0.94 -45.61
C ASN A 4 -19.52 -2.27 -45.07
N GLN A 5 -18.98 -2.77 -43.94
CA GLN A 5 -19.59 -3.90 -43.21
C GLN A 5 -20.92 -3.40 -42.63
N GLY A 6 -22.01 -3.72 -43.33
CA GLY A 6 -23.35 -3.41 -42.88
C GLY A 6 -23.69 -4.05 -41.54
N GLN A 7 -23.93 -3.21 -40.54
CA GLN A 7 -24.61 -3.64 -39.30
C GLN A 7 -25.99 -4.18 -39.67
N LYS A 8 -26.20 -5.48 -39.45
CA LYS A 8 -27.50 -6.12 -39.70
C LYS A 8 -28.46 -5.65 -38.59
N GLU A 9 -29.38 -4.78 -38.96
CA GLU A 9 -30.46 -4.36 -38.06
C GLU A 9 -31.33 -5.60 -37.69
N LEU A 10 -31.57 -5.75 -36.37
CA LEU A 10 -32.41 -6.83 -35.84
C LEU A 10 -33.87 -6.60 -36.23
N THR A 11 -34.55 -7.64 -36.67
CA THR A 11 -35.97 -7.60 -36.94
C THR A 11 -36.80 -7.39 -35.65
N PRO A 12 -38.00 -6.79 -35.74
CA PRO A 12 -38.87 -6.59 -34.58
C PRO A 12 -39.15 -7.90 -33.78
N GLU A 13 -39.14 -9.02 -34.48
CA GLU A 13 -39.36 -10.34 -33.87
C GLU A 13 -38.14 -10.84 -33.10
N GLU A 14 -36.94 -10.60 -33.60
CA GLU A 14 -35.68 -10.89 -32.91
C GLU A 14 -35.51 -10.00 -31.68
N ILE A 15 -35.90 -8.74 -31.75
CA ILE A 15 -35.90 -7.82 -30.61
C ILE A 15 -36.86 -8.33 -29.50
N ARG A 16 -38.06 -8.78 -29.86
CA ARG A 16 -39.02 -9.34 -28.90
C ARG A 16 -38.48 -10.62 -28.22
N LYS A 17 -37.83 -11.50 -28.97
CA LYS A 17 -37.21 -12.71 -28.43
C LYS A 17 -36.07 -12.37 -27.43
N LEU A 18 -35.21 -11.42 -27.81
CA LEU A 18 -34.15 -10.93 -26.94
C LEU A 18 -34.71 -10.31 -25.64
N PHE A 19 -35.74 -9.50 -25.78
CA PHE A 19 -36.40 -8.86 -24.61
C PHE A 19 -36.97 -9.90 -23.64
N PHE A 20 -37.59 -10.96 -24.16
CA PHE A 20 -38.12 -12.05 -23.34
C PHE A 20 -37.00 -12.85 -22.62
N ILE A 21 -35.87 -13.09 -23.30
CA ILE A 21 -34.71 -13.77 -22.69
C ILE A 21 -34.14 -12.90 -21.57
N ILE A 22 -33.93 -11.60 -21.82
CA ILE A 22 -33.40 -10.65 -20.79
C ILE A 22 -34.34 -10.57 -19.58
N GLN A 23 -35.65 -10.54 -19.79
CA GLN A 23 -36.61 -10.54 -18.67
C GLN A 23 -36.50 -11.81 -17.82
N ASN A 24 -36.38 -12.98 -18.44
CA ASN A 24 -36.23 -14.25 -17.72
C ASN A 24 -34.90 -14.31 -16.94
N GLU A 25 -33.81 -13.84 -17.52
CA GLU A 25 -32.52 -13.74 -16.83
C GLU A 25 -32.58 -12.79 -15.63
N LEU A 26 -33.23 -11.63 -15.78
CA LEU A 26 -33.45 -10.68 -14.69
C LEU A 26 -34.27 -11.29 -13.53
N ILE A 27 -35.28 -12.10 -13.84
CA ILE A 27 -36.07 -12.80 -12.83
C ILE A 27 -35.20 -13.82 -12.10
N ASN A 28 -34.37 -14.58 -12.80
CA ASN A 28 -33.47 -15.57 -12.22
C ASN A 28 -32.39 -14.90 -11.34
N ILE A 29 -31.81 -13.79 -11.78
CA ILE A 29 -30.85 -13.01 -10.98
C ILE A 29 -31.49 -12.53 -9.69
N LYS A 30 -32.70 -11.95 -9.75
CA LYS A 30 -33.43 -11.50 -8.54
C LYS A 30 -33.70 -12.64 -7.57
N LYS A 31 -34.10 -13.81 -8.09
CA LYS A 31 -34.35 -14.99 -7.26
C LYS A 31 -33.09 -15.48 -6.56
N ASN A 32 -31.96 -15.56 -7.27
CA ASN A 32 -30.67 -15.96 -6.70
C ASN A 32 -30.20 -14.94 -5.63
N GLN A 33 -30.35 -13.65 -5.87
CA GLN A 33 -30.02 -12.60 -4.88
C GLN A 33 -30.87 -12.72 -3.61
N GLU A 34 -32.14 -13.09 -3.73
CA GLU A 34 -33.02 -13.29 -2.57
C GLU A 34 -32.68 -14.55 -1.78
N GLU A 35 -32.30 -15.64 -2.47
CA GLU A 35 -31.79 -16.87 -1.84
C GLU A 35 -30.47 -16.62 -1.08
N ASP A 36 -29.53 -15.89 -1.68
CA ASP A 36 -28.27 -15.52 -1.03
C ASP A 36 -28.49 -14.58 0.18
N ARG A 37 -29.41 -13.63 0.07
CA ARG A 37 -29.78 -12.76 1.17
C ARG A 37 -30.39 -13.55 2.34
N ASN A 38 -31.24 -14.52 2.05
CA ASN A 38 -31.85 -15.37 3.06
C ASN A 38 -30.82 -16.27 3.73
N LYS A 39 -29.83 -16.78 2.98
CA LYS A 39 -28.73 -17.56 3.50
C LYS A 39 -27.84 -16.73 4.43
N MET A 40 -27.45 -15.52 4.00
CA MET A 40 -26.70 -14.60 4.84
C MET A 40 -27.47 -14.21 6.12
N GLN A 41 -28.79 -13.99 6.03
CA GLN A 41 -29.58 -13.65 7.21
C GLN A 41 -29.65 -14.79 8.24
N LYS A 42 -29.67 -16.05 7.78
CA LYS A 42 -29.61 -17.22 8.67
C LYS A 42 -28.25 -17.30 9.37
N GLU A 43 -27.16 -17.03 8.65
CA GLU A 43 -25.81 -17.02 9.21
C GLU A 43 -25.62 -15.89 10.25
N ILE A 44 -26.13 -14.69 9.95
CA ILE A 44 -26.14 -13.57 10.90
C ILE A 44 -26.90 -13.93 12.19
N ASN A 45 -28.02 -14.61 12.08
CA ASN A 45 -28.80 -15.00 13.25
C ASN A 45 -28.05 -16.06 14.09
N SER A 46 -27.42 -17.03 13.45
CA SER A 46 -26.57 -18.03 14.12
C SER A 46 -25.40 -17.37 14.86
N LEU A 47 -24.71 -16.42 14.22
CA LEU A 47 -23.61 -15.68 14.85
C LEU A 47 -24.08 -14.82 16.04
N LYS A 48 -25.27 -14.23 15.95
CA LYS A 48 -25.86 -13.48 17.08
C LYS A 48 -26.16 -14.39 18.29
N GLU A 49 -26.62 -15.60 18.06
CA GLU A 49 -26.86 -16.57 19.13
C GLU A 49 -25.54 -17.02 19.80
N GLU A 50 -24.50 -17.25 18.99
CA GLU A 50 -23.18 -17.59 19.50
C GLU A 50 -22.54 -16.45 20.31
N LEU A 51 -22.69 -15.21 19.83
CA LEU A 51 -22.27 -13.99 20.54
C LEU A 51 -22.96 -13.86 21.90
N ASN A 52 -24.26 -14.04 21.95
CA ASN A 52 -25.03 -14.01 23.21
C ASN A 52 -24.60 -15.09 24.22
N LYS A 53 -24.16 -16.25 23.72
CA LYS A 53 -23.66 -17.33 24.56
C LYS A 53 -22.30 -16.96 25.16
N LYS A 54 -21.41 -16.39 24.35
CA LYS A 54 -20.10 -15.88 24.83
C LYS A 54 -20.24 -14.72 25.81
N ASP A 55 -21.18 -13.80 25.61
CA ASP A 55 -21.43 -12.72 26.54
C ASP A 55 -21.88 -13.22 27.93
N LYS A 56 -22.65 -14.30 27.99
CA LYS A 56 -23.00 -14.95 29.27
C LYS A 56 -21.80 -15.57 29.95
N GLU A 57 -20.91 -16.21 29.20
CA GLU A 57 -19.64 -16.77 29.72
C GLU A 57 -18.74 -15.66 30.27
N ILE A 58 -18.57 -14.57 29.53
CA ILE A 58 -17.80 -13.40 29.95
C ILE A 58 -18.34 -12.81 31.26
N LYS A 59 -19.66 -12.67 31.39
CA LYS A 59 -20.28 -12.19 32.63
C LYS A 59 -20.02 -13.12 33.81
N SER A 60 -20.00 -14.43 33.60
CA SER A 60 -19.66 -15.41 34.65
C SER A 60 -18.20 -15.31 35.08
N LEU A 61 -17.26 -15.19 34.12
CA LEU A 61 -15.84 -15.02 34.38
C LEU A 61 -15.53 -13.69 35.09
N LYS A 62 -16.21 -12.59 34.73
CA LYS A 62 -16.08 -11.31 35.47
C LYS A 62 -16.50 -11.41 36.94
N LYS A 63 -17.51 -12.22 37.25
CA LYS A 63 -17.91 -12.50 38.64
C LYS A 63 -16.81 -13.28 39.41
N ILE A 64 -16.18 -14.26 38.74
CA ILE A 64 -15.10 -15.04 39.35
C ILE A 64 -13.87 -14.17 39.61
N VAL A 65 -13.46 -13.33 38.68
CA VAL A 65 -12.33 -12.38 38.80
C VAL A 65 -12.59 -11.39 39.93
N ASN A 66 -13.77 -10.81 40.03
CA ASN A 66 -14.12 -9.89 41.11
C ASN A 66 -14.11 -10.58 42.48
N ASN A 67 -14.51 -11.84 42.55
CA ASN A 67 -14.43 -12.61 43.80
C ASN A 67 -12.98 -12.93 44.20
N LEU A 68 -12.11 -13.23 43.24
CA LEU A 68 -10.67 -13.47 43.48
C LEU A 68 -9.93 -12.18 43.87
N SER A 69 -10.27 -11.03 43.31
CA SER A 69 -9.67 -9.74 43.71
C SER A 69 -10.07 -9.32 45.13
N ASN A 70 -11.28 -9.65 45.57
CA ASN A 70 -11.74 -9.38 46.94
C ASN A 70 -11.12 -10.32 47.96
N THR A 71 -10.66 -11.53 47.59
CA THR A 71 -9.98 -12.49 48.51
C THR A 71 -8.49 -12.23 48.63
N ASN A 72 -7.86 -11.52 47.68
CA ASN A 72 -6.42 -11.21 47.69
C ASN A 72 -6.05 -9.95 48.51
N ASN A 73 -7.01 -9.18 49.02
CA ASN A 73 -6.75 -8.01 49.85
C ASN A 73 -6.44 -8.31 51.32
N VAL A 74 -6.24 -9.57 51.71
CA VAL A 74 -5.97 -9.95 53.14
C VAL A 74 -4.60 -10.59 53.36
N LYS A 75 -3.79 -10.92 52.36
CA LYS A 75 -2.43 -11.45 52.58
C LYS A 75 -1.48 -11.06 51.46
N SER A 76 -0.62 -10.06 51.67
CA SER A 76 0.83 -10.20 51.45
C SER A 76 1.57 -8.87 51.43
N ASN A 77 2.11 -8.51 52.57
CA ASN A 77 3.39 -7.80 52.65
C ASN A 77 4.48 -8.87 52.73
N LYS A 78 4.98 -9.38 51.60
CA LYS A 78 6.33 -10.00 51.46
C LYS A 78 6.39 -10.70 50.07
N SER A 79 7.15 -10.10 49.20
CA SER A 79 7.81 -10.65 47.99
C SER A 79 7.48 -9.88 46.72
N MET A 80 7.95 -8.64 46.62
CA MET A 80 8.08 -7.94 45.35
C MET A 80 9.57 -7.74 45.06
N LYS A 81 10.19 -8.77 44.52
CA LYS A 81 11.42 -8.67 43.71
C LYS A 81 11.35 -9.76 42.63
N LEU A 82 10.41 -9.64 41.71
CA LEU A 82 10.46 -10.40 40.45
C LEU A 82 9.69 -9.61 39.37
N ASN A 83 10.39 -9.35 38.28
CA ASN A 83 9.87 -8.97 36.95
C ASN A 83 9.53 -7.50 36.68
N LYS A 84 10.54 -6.61 36.80
CA LYS A 84 10.49 -5.31 36.09
C LYS A 84 10.50 -5.44 34.54
N GLU A 85 10.85 -6.59 33.98
CA GLU A 85 10.80 -6.82 32.53
C GLU A 85 9.40 -7.18 32.04
N LYS A 86 8.58 -7.89 32.84
CA LYS A 86 7.19 -8.22 32.44
C LYS A 86 6.21 -7.06 32.61
N GLU A 87 6.48 -6.08 33.46
CA GLU A 87 5.63 -4.88 33.60
C GLU A 87 5.66 -3.98 32.36
N LYS A 88 6.75 -3.96 31.58
CA LYS A 88 6.86 -3.18 30.34
C LYS A 88 5.95 -3.68 29.22
N ASP A 89 5.60 -4.96 29.22
CA ASP A 89 4.74 -5.56 28.19
C ASP A 89 3.25 -5.53 28.55
N ILE A 90 2.91 -5.34 29.83
CA ILE A 90 1.52 -5.33 30.32
C ILE A 90 0.87 -3.95 30.18
N ILE A 91 1.62 -2.86 30.33
CA ILE A 91 1.09 -1.48 30.30
C ILE A 91 0.49 -1.11 28.93
N PRO A 92 1.06 -1.50 27.77
CA PRO A 92 0.45 -1.22 26.46
C PRO A 92 -0.89 -1.92 26.24
N ILE A 93 -1.07 -3.13 26.79
CA ILE A 93 -2.29 -3.94 26.62
C ILE A 93 -3.49 -3.31 27.34
N LEU A 94 -3.26 -2.63 28.46
CA LEU A 94 -4.30 -1.93 29.24
C LEU A 94 -4.93 -0.74 28.48
N GLN A 95 -4.34 -0.29 27.38
CA GLN A 95 -4.84 0.81 26.57
C GLN A 95 -5.79 0.37 25.44
N TYR A 96 -5.87 -0.93 25.15
CA TYR A 96 -6.74 -1.50 24.12
C TYR A 96 -8.11 -1.90 24.69
N SER A 97 -9.17 -1.71 23.92
CA SER A 97 -10.46 -2.31 24.22
C SER A 97 -10.43 -3.83 24.09
N GLU A 98 -11.40 -4.53 24.70
CA GLU A 98 -11.52 -5.99 24.55
C GLU A 98 -11.65 -6.41 23.09
N GLU A 99 -12.33 -5.61 22.27
CA GLU A 99 -12.47 -5.84 20.85
C GLU A 99 -11.13 -5.70 20.11
N GLU A 100 -10.39 -4.64 20.38
CA GLU A 100 -9.06 -4.42 19.80
C GLU A 100 -8.09 -5.55 20.19
N ILE A 101 -8.11 -6.00 21.45
CA ILE A 101 -7.31 -7.15 21.92
C ILE A 101 -7.68 -8.43 21.14
N ASN A 102 -8.97 -8.65 20.88
CA ASN A 102 -9.40 -9.81 20.10
C ASN A 102 -8.89 -9.75 18.64
N TYR A 103 -8.91 -8.56 18.01
CA TYR A 103 -8.33 -8.37 16.67
C TYR A 103 -6.82 -8.64 16.67
N ILE A 104 -6.08 -8.12 17.66
CA ILE A 104 -4.63 -8.31 17.81
C ILE A 104 -4.32 -9.81 17.96
N ASN A 105 -5.02 -10.49 18.89
CA ASN A 105 -4.83 -11.91 19.11
C ASN A 105 -5.18 -12.76 17.89
N THR A 106 -6.26 -12.41 17.19
CA THR A 106 -6.68 -13.09 15.97
C THR A 106 -5.63 -12.94 14.87
N PHE A 107 -5.11 -11.71 14.66
CA PHE A 107 -4.04 -11.47 13.70
C PHE A 107 -2.80 -12.29 14.04
N ASN A 108 -2.32 -12.19 15.28
CA ASN A 108 -1.11 -12.90 15.74
C ASN A 108 -1.25 -14.42 15.60
N LYS A 109 -2.39 -14.99 16.01
CA LYS A 109 -2.66 -16.43 15.88
C LYS A 109 -2.72 -16.86 14.41
N LYS A 110 -3.43 -16.09 13.56
CA LYS A 110 -3.64 -16.42 12.14
C LYS A 110 -2.34 -16.37 11.34
N ASN A 111 -1.43 -15.48 11.71
CA ASN A 111 -0.20 -15.22 10.96
C ASN A 111 1.07 -15.73 11.66
N ASN A 112 0.94 -16.37 12.83
CA ASN A 112 2.05 -16.83 13.65
C ASN A 112 3.03 -15.69 14.01
N THR A 113 2.47 -14.55 14.42
CA THR A 113 3.22 -13.35 14.81
C THR A 113 3.00 -13.03 16.29
N ASN A 114 3.82 -12.13 16.85
CA ASN A 114 3.70 -11.67 18.23
C ASN A 114 3.83 -10.14 18.27
N ILE A 115 2.87 -9.44 17.65
CA ILE A 115 2.86 -7.99 17.50
C ILE A 115 2.03 -7.39 18.64
N HIS A 116 2.49 -6.28 19.20
CA HIS A 116 1.86 -5.61 20.35
C HIS A 116 1.52 -4.13 20.11
N GLY A 117 1.95 -3.54 18.99
CA GLY A 117 1.67 -2.15 18.60
C GLY A 117 2.68 -1.12 19.13
N HIS A 118 3.75 -1.55 19.81
CA HIS A 118 4.82 -0.67 20.32
C HIS A 118 6.14 -0.80 19.57
N GLU A 119 6.12 -1.57 18.50
CA GLU A 119 7.27 -1.78 17.63
C GLU A 119 7.70 -0.47 16.97
N LYS A 120 9.01 -0.27 16.85
CA LYS A 120 9.58 0.78 16.01
C LYS A 120 9.76 0.33 14.56
N ILE A 121 10.06 -0.95 14.40
CA ILE A 121 10.23 -1.60 13.09
C ILE A 121 9.33 -2.82 13.07
N LEU A 122 8.48 -2.90 12.06
CA LEU A 122 7.59 -4.03 11.83
C LEU A 122 7.84 -4.58 10.43
N ASP A 123 8.45 -5.74 10.37
CA ASP A 123 8.68 -6.46 9.11
C ASP A 123 7.72 -7.63 8.98
N LEU A 124 6.74 -7.45 8.11
CA LEU A 124 5.74 -8.44 7.72
C LEU A 124 5.88 -8.84 6.25
N SER A 125 7.06 -8.62 5.67
CA SER A 125 7.39 -9.06 4.33
C SER A 125 7.38 -10.60 4.26
N ASN A 126 6.83 -11.15 3.19
CA ASN A 126 6.87 -12.59 2.95
C ASN A 126 8.17 -12.98 2.24
N ASP A 127 9.29 -12.69 2.89
CA ASP A 127 10.61 -13.12 2.45
C ASP A 127 10.94 -14.48 3.08
N ASN A 128 11.60 -15.36 2.34
CA ASN A 128 12.06 -16.65 2.86
C ASN A 128 13.23 -16.53 3.86
N ASP A 129 13.58 -15.32 4.27
CA ASP A 129 14.61 -15.07 5.26
C ASP A 129 14.08 -15.35 6.67
N ASN A 130 14.46 -16.49 7.22
CA ASN A 130 14.01 -17.01 8.52
C ASN A 130 14.56 -16.23 9.73
N ASN A 131 15.06 -15.02 9.56
CA ASN A 131 15.88 -14.35 10.58
C ASN A 131 15.11 -13.35 11.47
N THR A 132 13.79 -13.22 11.35
CA THR A 132 12.99 -12.34 12.22
C THR A 132 11.82 -13.10 12.85
N SER A 133 11.67 -12.97 14.17
CA SER A 133 10.70 -13.70 15.01
C SER A 133 9.21 -13.34 14.76
N ASN A 134 8.92 -12.36 13.91
CA ASN A 134 7.55 -11.85 13.68
C ASN A 134 7.09 -11.95 12.22
N LYS A 135 7.74 -12.76 11.39
CA LYS A 135 7.31 -12.92 9.98
C LYS A 135 6.04 -13.76 9.87
N PRO A 136 5.06 -13.32 9.06
CA PRO A 136 3.86 -14.13 8.82
C PRO A 136 4.21 -15.43 8.12
N ASN A 137 3.53 -16.50 8.50
CA ASN A 137 3.67 -17.83 7.87
C ASN A 137 3.02 -17.95 6.49
N LYS A 138 2.36 -16.90 6.02
CA LYS A 138 1.70 -16.82 4.71
C LYS A 138 1.72 -15.39 4.20
N LYS A 139 1.43 -15.23 2.89
CA LYS A 139 1.24 -13.90 2.30
C LYS A 139 0.02 -13.22 2.91
N LEU A 140 0.19 -11.97 3.31
CA LEU A 140 -0.89 -11.13 3.81
C LEU A 140 -1.70 -10.58 2.63
N GLY A 141 -3.01 -10.49 2.81
CA GLY A 141 -3.94 -9.83 1.90
C GLY A 141 -4.59 -8.61 2.55
N ASN A 142 -5.63 -8.09 1.90
CA ASN A 142 -6.38 -6.93 2.40
C ASN A 142 -7.09 -7.21 3.73
N ASP A 143 -7.55 -8.45 3.95
CA ASP A 143 -8.19 -8.84 5.20
C ASP A 143 -7.21 -8.75 6.39
N GLU A 144 -5.97 -9.19 6.18
CA GLU A 144 -4.95 -9.11 7.21
C GLU A 144 -4.59 -7.65 7.54
N LEU A 145 -4.58 -6.76 6.55
CA LEU A 145 -4.38 -5.33 6.79
C LEU A 145 -5.49 -4.72 7.63
N LEU A 146 -6.74 -5.17 7.47
CA LEU A 146 -7.85 -4.73 8.30
C LEU A 146 -7.62 -5.05 9.78
N TYR A 147 -7.11 -6.23 10.10
CA TYR A 147 -6.73 -6.56 11.47
C TYR A 147 -5.54 -5.73 11.94
N LEU A 148 -4.54 -5.53 11.08
CA LEU A 148 -3.36 -4.73 11.41
C LEU A 148 -3.72 -3.28 11.73
N SER A 149 -4.76 -2.71 11.11
CA SER A 149 -5.22 -1.34 11.38
C SER A 149 -5.77 -1.13 12.79
N LYS A 150 -6.06 -2.20 13.54
CA LYS A 150 -6.53 -2.12 14.93
C LYS A 150 -5.39 -1.98 15.94
N PHE A 151 -4.16 -2.16 15.50
CA PHE A 151 -3.00 -1.89 16.34
C PHE A 151 -2.74 -0.38 16.46
N ARG A 152 -2.32 0.06 17.64
CA ARG A 152 -1.97 1.45 17.92
C ARG A 152 -0.46 1.63 17.82
N PHE A 153 0.03 1.81 16.60
CA PHE A 153 1.46 1.92 16.29
C PHE A 153 2.05 3.31 16.63
N GLY A 154 1.90 3.75 17.89
CA GLY A 154 2.35 5.09 18.31
C GLY A 154 3.85 5.36 18.23
N LYS A 155 4.69 4.38 17.89
CA LYS A 155 6.15 4.53 17.76
C LYS A 155 6.72 3.91 16.50
N LEU A 156 5.86 3.44 15.58
CA LEU A 156 6.30 2.73 14.39
C LEU A 156 6.97 3.70 13.41
N GLN A 157 8.24 3.43 13.14
CA GLN A 157 9.06 4.21 12.21
C GLN A 157 9.22 3.50 10.86
N GLN A 158 9.23 2.17 10.85
CA GLN A 158 9.43 1.41 9.62
C GLN A 158 8.41 0.27 9.52
N LEU A 159 7.69 0.22 8.41
CA LEU A 159 6.70 -0.82 8.09
C LEU A 159 7.05 -1.47 6.76
N TYR A 160 7.33 -2.76 6.80
CA TYR A 160 7.62 -3.57 5.62
C TYR A 160 6.50 -4.59 5.40
N LEU A 161 5.83 -4.48 4.27
CA LEU A 161 4.72 -5.33 3.82
C LEU A 161 5.01 -5.89 2.42
N GLY A 162 6.28 -5.99 2.06
CA GLY A 162 6.68 -6.48 0.74
C GLY A 162 6.39 -7.96 0.50
N LYS A 163 6.30 -8.37 -0.78
CA LYS A 163 6.08 -9.76 -1.22
C LYS A 163 4.81 -10.40 -0.65
N ASN A 164 3.75 -9.62 -0.54
CA ASN A 164 2.44 -10.03 -0.08
C ASN A 164 1.40 -10.03 -1.23
N ASN A 165 0.11 -10.14 -0.92
CA ASN A 165 -1.00 -10.11 -1.88
C ASN A 165 -1.90 -8.88 -1.65
N ILE A 166 -1.31 -7.76 -1.26
CA ILE A 166 -2.03 -6.52 -0.97
C ILE A 166 -2.40 -5.85 -2.29
N SER A 167 -3.68 -5.53 -2.46
CA SER A 167 -4.19 -4.79 -3.63
C SER A 167 -4.89 -3.49 -3.25
N ASP A 168 -5.43 -3.40 -2.03
CA ASP A 168 -6.10 -2.22 -1.49
C ASP A 168 -5.33 -1.65 -0.30
N ILE A 169 -4.96 -0.38 -0.41
CA ILE A 169 -4.22 0.36 0.62
C ILE A 169 -5.09 1.42 1.32
N SER A 170 -6.41 1.43 1.09
CA SER A 170 -7.34 2.39 1.69
C SER A 170 -7.34 2.34 3.22
N ILE A 171 -7.00 1.20 3.78
CA ILE A 171 -6.93 1.01 5.23
C ILE A 171 -5.90 1.91 5.91
N PHE A 172 -4.83 2.31 5.21
CA PHE A 172 -3.82 3.22 5.76
C PHE A 172 -4.37 4.60 6.13
N ILE A 173 -5.51 5.00 5.57
CA ILE A 173 -6.20 6.26 5.92
C ILE A 173 -6.61 6.27 7.40
N GLN A 174 -6.91 5.10 7.96
CA GLN A 174 -7.37 4.94 9.35
C GLN A 174 -6.23 4.66 10.33
N MET A 175 -5.05 4.28 9.82
CA MET A 175 -3.92 3.94 10.66
C MET A 175 -3.20 5.20 11.15
N LYS A 176 -2.94 5.26 12.48
CA LYS A 176 -2.18 6.36 13.09
C LYS A 176 -0.68 6.04 13.02
N LEU A 177 -0.06 6.43 11.91
CA LEU A 177 1.35 6.16 11.62
C LEU A 177 2.16 7.49 11.54
N GLU A 178 1.98 8.34 12.56
CA GLU A 178 2.51 9.72 12.59
C GLU A 178 4.05 9.77 12.58
N HIS A 179 4.71 8.72 13.08
CA HIS A 179 6.18 8.62 13.12
C HIS A 179 6.76 7.72 12.03
N LEU A 180 5.93 7.34 11.03
CA LEU A 180 6.40 6.45 9.97
C LEU A 180 7.37 7.18 9.04
N GLU A 181 8.62 6.72 9.06
CA GLU A 181 9.69 7.23 8.20
C GLU A 181 9.86 6.38 6.92
N LYS A 182 9.50 5.09 7.00
CA LYS A 182 9.70 4.16 5.89
C LYS A 182 8.51 3.22 5.72
N LEU A 183 7.95 3.20 4.50
CA LEU A 183 6.88 2.29 4.09
C LEU A 183 7.30 1.49 2.87
N SER A 184 7.31 0.17 3.00
CA SER A 184 7.52 -0.73 1.87
C SER A 184 6.26 -1.56 1.58
N LEU A 185 5.70 -1.36 0.41
CA LEU A 185 4.60 -2.10 -0.20
C LEU A 185 5.03 -2.78 -1.50
N ALA A 186 6.32 -2.99 -1.66
CA ALA A 186 6.91 -3.57 -2.86
C ALA A 186 6.47 -5.03 -3.09
N ASN A 187 6.43 -5.46 -4.35
CA ASN A 187 6.06 -6.84 -4.70
C ASN A 187 4.67 -7.23 -4.15
N ASN A 188 3.67 -6.46 -4.49
CA ASN A 188 2.27 -6.68 -4.15
C ASN A 188 1.39 -6.63 -5.43
N ALA A 189 0.08 -6.47 -5.28
CA ALA A 189 -0.88 -6.39 -6.38
C ALA A 189 -1.59 -5.02 -6.44
N ILE A 190 -0.91 -3.94 -6.04
CA ILE A 190 -1.49 -2.59 -5.94
C ILE A 190 -1.63 -2.00 -7.34
N ILE A 191 -2.84 -1.51 -7.65
CA ILE A 191 -3.17 -0.77 -8.87
C ILE A 191 -3.44 0.69 -8.54
N ASP A 192 -4.22 0.95 -7.49
CA ASP A 192 -4.67 2.27 -7.07
C ASP A 192 -3.90 2.77 -5.85
N ILE A 193 -3.26 3.93 -5.99
CA ILE A 193 -2.56 4.62 -4.90
C ILE A 193 -3.25 5.91 -4.47
N THR A 194 -4.47 6.18 -4.94
CA THR A 194 -5.24 7.38 -4.55
C THR A 194 -5.49 7.49 -3.04
N PRO A 195 -5.59 6.40 -2.26
CA PRO A 195 -5.71 6.51 -0.80
C PRO A 195 -4.57 7.26 -0.12
N LEU A 196 -3.38 7.33 -0.74
CA LEU A 196 -2.22 8.05 -0.18
C LEU A 196 -2.49 9.55 0.03
N GLU A 197 -3.43 10.17 -0.71
CA GLU A 197 -3.83 11.58 -0.52
C GLU A 197 -4.32 11.85 0.91
N LYS A 198 -5.02 10.87 1.49
CA LYS A 198 -5.66 10.99 2.81
C LYS A 198 -4.82 10.40 3.93
N CYS A 199 -3.72 9.74 3.62
CA CYS A 199 -2.83 9.19 4.62
C CYS A 199 -2.05 10.30 5.35
N ASN A 200 -1.92 10.16 6.67
CA ASN A 200 -1.16 11.08 7.50
C ASN A 200 0.21 10.47 7.85
N PHE A 201 1.20 10.71 6.98
CA PHE A 201 2.58 10.25 7.16
C PHE A 201 3.54 11.45 7.13
N PRO A 202 3.51 12.34 8.15
CA PRO A 202 4.25 13.61 8.12
C PRO A 202 5.78 13.43 8.13
N GLU A 203 6.28 12.31 8.66
CA GLU A 203 7.72 12.01 8.78
C GLU A 203 8.22 11.04 7.69
N LEU A 204 7.40 10.73 6.66
CA LEU A 204 7.74 9.72 5.66
C LEU A 204 8.91 10.18 4.77
N LYS A 205 10.03 9.44 4.86
CA LYS A 205 11.27 9.66 4.09
C LYS A 205 11.43 8.69 2.92
N GLU A 206 10.97 7.45 3.08
CA GLU A 206 11.15 6.42 2.06
C GLU A 206 9.83 5.71 1.74
N LEU A 207 9.41 5.74 0.47
CA LEU A 207 8.23 5.03 -0.03
C LEU A 207 8.61 4.07 -1.16
N TYR A 208 8.37 2.79 -0.93
CA TYR A 208 8.64 1.72 -1.89
C TYR A 208 7.35 1.08 -2.38
N LEU A 209 7.03 1.31 -3.66
CA LEU A 209 5.86 0.82 -4.37
C LEU A 209 6.26 -0.01 -5.61
N TYR A 210 7.52 -0.43 -5.70
CA TYR A 210 8.02 -1.14 -6.86
C TYR A 210 7.42 -2.56 -6.99
N ASN A 211 7.41 -3.06 -8.21
CA ASN A 211 6.84 -4.35 -8.58
C ASN A 211 5.39 -4.50 -8.10
N ASN A 212 4.55 -3.63 -8.64
CA ASN A 212 3.10 -3.58 -8.50
C ASN A 212 2.48 -3.39 -9.90
N TYR A 213 1.21 -2.99 -10.00
CA TYR A 213 0.49 -2.77 -11.26
C TYR A 213 0.02 -1.31 -11.38
N ILE A 214 0.78 -0.36 -10.82
CA ILE A 214 0.43 1.06 -10.78
C ILE A 214 0.59 1.65 -12.18
N LYS A 215 -0.48 2.32 -12.67
CA LYS A 215 -0.49 3.07 -13.94
C LYS A 215 -0.58 4.57 -13.71
N ASP A 216 -1.49 4.98 -12.84
CA ASP A 216 -1.77 6.38 -12.54
C ASP A 216 -1.04 6.82 -11.28
N ILE A 217 -0.19 7.83 -11.44
CA ILE A 217 0.54 8.49 -10.34
C ILE A 217 0.09 9.94 -10.14
N SER A 218 -1.03 10.37 -10.73
CA SER A 218 -1.54 11.75 -10.67
C SER A 218 -1.76 12.23 -9.23
N ILE A 219 -2.07 11.30 -8.34
CA ILE A 219 -2.28 11.56 -6.92
C ILE A 219 -1.05 12.13 -6.21
N LEU A 220 0.17 11.89 -6.73
CA LEU A 220 1.41 12.37 -6.13
C LEU A 220 1.48 13.90 -6.02
N SER A 221 0.67 14.63 -6.80
CA SER A 221 0.54 16.09 -6.67
C SER A 221 -0.25 16.54 -5.45
N LYS A 222 -0.98 15.65 -4.79
CA LYS A 222 -1.88 15.94 -3.67
C LYS A 222 -1.38 15.38 -2.34
N VAL A 223 -0.46 14.42 -2.35
CA VAL A 223 0.10 13.85 -1.12
C VAL A 223 0.95 14.87 -0.36
N LYS A 224 0.96 14.76 0.98
CA LYS A 224 1.66 15.68 1.87
C LYS A 224 2.92 15.03 2.46
N PHE A 225 3.83 14.56 1.60
CA PHE A 225 5.06 13.89 2.00
C PHE A 225 6.26 14.84 1.89
N SER A 226 6.29 15.91 2.73
CA SER A 226 7.32 16.95 2.70
C SER A 226 8.72 16.44 3.00
N GLU A 227 8.83 15.38 3.78
CA GLU A 227 10.11 14.78 4.18
C GLU A 227 10.59 13.67 3.22
N LEU A 228 9.87 13.43 2.12
CA LEU A 228 10.18 12.31 1.23
C LEU A 228 11.54 12.50 0.54
N GLU A 229 12.46 11.60 0.83
CA GLU A 229 13.80 11.53 0.26
C GLU A 229 13.94 10.49 -0.86
N LYS A 230 13.15 9.42 -0.78
CA LYS A 230 13.23 8.32 -1.75
C LYS A 230 11.85 7.83 -2.17
N LEU A 231 11.59 7.87 -3.47
CA LEU A 231 10.41 7.30 -4.10
C LEU A 231 10.80 6.22 -5.12
N SER A 232 10.30 5.02 -4.92
CA SER A 232 10.63 3.87 -5.75
C SER A 232 9.37 3.27 -6.37
N LEU A 233 9.21 3.48 -7.67
CA LEU A 233 8.06 3.07 -8.50
C LEU A 233 8.48 2.15 -9.66
N PHE A 234 9.68 1.57 -9.60
CA PHE A 234 10.17 0.71 -10.67
C PHE A 234 9.37 -0.62 -10.77
N PHE A 235 9.40 -1.26 -11.93
CA PHE A 235 8.56 -2.42 -12.23
C PHE A 235 7.08 -2.15 -11.93
N ASN A 236 6.50 -1.17 -12.64
CA ASN A 236 5.07 -0.86 -12.66
C ASN A 236 4.60 -0.71 -14.12
N GLU A 237 3.41 -0.15 -14.33
CA GLU A 237 2.83 0.05 -15.64
C GLU A 237 2.63 1.54 -15.98
N ILE A 238 3.50 2.42 -15.43
CA ILE A 238 3.40 3.88 -15.57
C ILE A 238 3.78 4.28 -16.99
N GLU A 239 2.93 5.08 -17.64
CA GLU A 239 3.15 5.65 -18.96
C GLU A 239 3.31 7.18 -18.88
N ASP A 240 2.43 7.86 -18.14
CA ASP A 240 2.42 9.31 -17.99
C ASP A 240 3.07 9.73 -16.67
N ILE A 241 4.10 10.58 -16.81
CA ILE A 241 4.81 11.19 -15.68
C ILE A 241 4.70 12.73 -15.68
N SER A 242 3.82 13.31 -16.49
CA SER A 242 3.62 14.78 -16.58
C SER A 242 3.29 15.42 -15.24
N ILE A 243 2.66 14.67 -14.35
CA ILE A 243 2.32 15.10 -12.99
C ILE A 243 3.54 15.51 -12.15
N LEU A 244 4.73 15.02 -12.49
CA LEU A 244 5.96 15.35 -11.75
C LEU A 244 6.26 16.85 -11.77
N SER A 245 5.72 17.63 -12.72
CA SER A 245 5.79 19.09 -12.74
C SER A 245 5.02 19.77 -11.60
N LYS A 246 4.09 19.05 -10.97
CA LYS A 246 3.18 19.56 -9.92
C LYS A 246 3.42 18.95 -8.54
N VAL A 247 4.31 17.96 -8.42
CA VAL A 247 4.62 17.35 -7.13
C VAL A 247 5.44 18.30 -6.25
N ASN A 248 5.22 18.23 -4.94
CA ASN A 248 5.97 19.01 -3.95
C ASN A 248 6.78 18.08 -3.05
N PHE A 249 7.94 17.65 -3.54
CA PHE A 249 8.88 16.80 -2.79
C PHE A 249 10.23 17.52 -2.67
N PRO A 250 10.35 18.53 -1.77
CA PRO A 250 11.55 19.39 -1.68
C PRO A 250 12.80 18.62 -1.29
N ASN A 251 12.66 17.53 -0.54
CA ASN A 251 13.76 16.71 -0.02
C ASN A 251 14.07 15.47 -0.86
N LEU A 252 13.37 15.26 -2.00
CA LEU A 252 13.53 14.05 -2.80
C LEU A 252 14.93 13.97 -3.41
N LYS A 253 15.68 12.93 -3.02
CA LYS A 253 17.06 12.64 -3.46
C LYS A 253 17.12 11.55 -4.52
N ILE A 254 16.22 10.57 -4.44
CA ILE A 254 16.22 9.39 -5.32
C ILE A 254 14.83 9.17 -5.87
N LEU A 255 14.70 9.22 -7.20
CA LEU A 255 13.48 8.85 -7.92
C LEU A 255 13.77 7.67 -8.85
N ARG A 256 13.07 6.56 -8.65
CA ARG A 256 13.19 5.37 -9.50
C ARG A 256 11.89 5.10 -10.24
N LEU A 257 11.95 5.18 -11.56
CA LEU A 257 10.87 4.96 -12.52
C LEU A 257 11.26 3.93 -13.58
N ASP A 258 12.34 3.22 -13.37
CA ASP A 258 12.85 2.21 -14.29
C ASP A 258 11.87 1.03 -14.46
N ASN A 259 11.98 0.30 -15.59
CA ASN A 259 11.08 -0.83 -15.89
C ASN A 259 9.59 -0.45 -15.82
N ASN A 260 9.22 0.60 -16.55
CA ASN A 260 7.85 1.07 -16.76
C ASN A 260 7.55 1.16 -18.27
N LYS A 261 6.54 1.93 -18.66
CA LYS A 261 6.13 2.11 -20.05
C LYS A 261 6.25 3.57 -20.50
N ILE A 262 7.12 4.35 -19.87
CA ILE A 262 7.28 5.79 -20.10
C ILE A 262 7.84 6.03 -21.49
N VAL A 263 7.20 6.95 -22.22
CA VAL A 263 7.63 7.40 -23.56
C VAL A 263 8.08 8.85 -23.50
N ASP A 264 7.29 9.73 -22.88
CA ASP A 264 7.51 11.17 -22.82
C ASP A 264 8.18 11.58 -21.53
N ILE A 265 9.34 12.24 -21.66
CA ILE A 265 10.13 12.77 -20.55
C ILE A 265 10.27 14.30 -20.59
N ASN A 266 9.46 15.00 -21.39
CA ASN A 266 9.48 16.45 -21.51
C ASN A 266 9.23 17.18 -20.20
N VAL A 267 8.58 16.51 -19.23
CA VAL A 267 8.37 17.04 -17.89
C VAL A 267 9.67 17.42 -17.19
N PHE A 268 10.80 16.77 -17.50
CA PHE A 268 12.09 17.08 -16.86
C PHE A 268 12.68 18.43 -17.26
N SER A 269 12.17 19.07 -18.31
CA SER A 269 12.52 20.46 -18.67
C SER A 269 11.91 21.51 -17.73
N ILE A 270 10.89 21.13 -16.93
CA ILE A 270 10.12 22.07 -16.09
C ILE A 270 9.99 21.65 -14.62
N VAL A 271 10.40 20.43 -14.24
CA VAL A 271 10.37 19.98 -12.84
C VAL A 271 11.28 20.81 -11.95
N LYS A 272 10.92 20.95 -10.68
CA LYS A 272 11.65 21.76 -9.68
C LYS A 272 12.12 20.90 -8.51
N PHE A 273 12.85 19.84 -8.80
CA PHE A 273 13.46 19.01 -7.75
C PHE A 273 14.73 19.68 -7.21
N LYS A 274 14.65 20.22 -5.99
CA LYS A 274 15.78 20.96 -5.38
C LYS A 274 16.88 20.05 -4.82
N SER A 275 16.56 18.81 -4.51
CA SER A 275 17.46 17.89 -3.81
C SER A 275 17.73 16.59 -4.59
N LEU A 276 17.19 16.43 -5.79
CA LEU A 276 17.28 15.18 -6.54
C LEU A 276 18.73 14.92 -6.99
N GLU A 277 19.27 13.80 -6.55
CA GLU A 277 20.63 13.37 -6.86
C GLU A 277 20.66 12.24 -7.90
N LYS A 278 19.66 11.36 -7.87
CA LYS A 278 19.61 10.16 -8.72
C LYS A 278 18.24 10.02 -9.37
N LEU A 279 18.24 9.90 -10.69
CA LEU A 279 17.06 9.65 -11.51
C LEU A 279 17.26 8.37 -12.31
N SER A 280 16.38 7.39 -12.12
CA SER A 280 16.41 6.15 -12.88
C SER A 280 15.19 6.03 -13.78
N LEU A 281 15.43 5.87 -15.07
CA LEU A 281 14.45 5.73 -16.15
C LEU A 281 14.81 4.57 -17.10
N PHE A 282 15.76 3.70 -16.74
CA PHE A 282 16.19 2.62 -17.62
C PHE A 282 15.05 1.61 -17.89
N ASN A 283 15.13 0.89 -18.99
CA ASN A 283 14.09 -0.05 -19.44
C ASN A 283 12.69 0.58 -19.47
N ASN A 284 12.55 1.66 -20.22
CA ASN A 284 11.28 2.28 -20.59
C ASN A 284 11.15 2.27 -22.14
N LYS A 285 10.35 3.15 -22.69
CA LYS A 285 10.14 3.29 -24.15
C LYS A 285 10.51 4.69 -24.65
N ILE A 286 11.51 5.30 -24.03
CA ILE A 286 11.93 6.68 -24.32
C ILE A 286 12.76 6.64 -25.63
N SER A 287 12.34 7.41 -26.64
CA SER A 287 13.08 7.63 -27.88
C SER A 287 13.49 9.07 -28.07
N ASP A 288 12.67 10.01 -27.58
CA ASP A 288 12.94 11.46 -27.60
C ASP A 288 13.64 11.90 -26.31
N PHE A 289 14.84 12.44 -26.49
CA PHE A 289 15.69 12.91 -25.39
C PHE A 289 15.57 14.42 -25.14
N SER A 290 14.76 15.13 -25.92
CA SER A 290 14.64 16.60 -25.88
C SER A 290 14.21 17.12 -24.51
N GLY A 291 13.43 16.37 -23.74
CA GLY A 291 13.03 16.71 -22.38
C GLY A 291 14.20 16.90 -21.40
N MET A 292 15.38 16.38 -21.73
CA MET A 292 16.60 16.54 -20.93
C MET A 292 17.47 17.72 -21.34
N GLU A 293 17.18 18.38 -22.47
CA GLU A 293 18.07 19.45 -22.99
C GLU A 293 18.24 20.60 -22.00
N ASN A 294 17.16 21.03 -21.37
CA ASN A 294 17.14 22.15 -20.46
C ASN A 294 16.94 21.72 -19.00
N ILE A 295 17.36 20.50 -18.65
CA ILE A 295 17.22 20.00 -17.30
C ILE A 295 17.91 20.95 -16.29
N ASP A 296 17.12 21.47 -15.36
CA ASP A 296 17.57 22.38 -14.29
C ASP A 296 17.36 21.74 -12.91
N ILE A 297 18.17 20.72 -12.63
CA ILE A 297 18.21 20.04 -11.34
C ILE A 297 19.64 20.12 -10.83
N PRO A 298 19.98 21.17 -10.04
CA PRO A 298 21.36 21.50 -9.69
C PRO A 298 22.08 20.44 -8.85
N THR A 299 21.32 19.60 -8.15
CA THR A 299 21.87 18.53 -7.29
C THR A 299 22.02 17.20 -7.99
N LEU A 300 21.58 17.08 -9.27
CA LEU A 300 21.56 15.83 -10.00
C LEU A 300 22.98 15.34 -10.30
N LYS A 301 23.28 14.11 -9.91
CA LYS A 301 24.56 13.45 -10.05
C LYS A 301 24.54 12.31 -11.05
N GLU A 302 23.42 11.59 -11.10
CA GLU A 302 23.31 10.35 -11.91
C GLU A 302 21.94 10.28 -12.59
N ILE A 303 21.96 9.90 -13.90
CA ILE A 303 20.77 9.57 -14.70
C ILE A 303 21.02 8.20 -15.36
N TRP A 304 20.08 7.27 -15.21
CA TRP A 304 20.11 5.98 -15.89
C TRP A 304 18.99 5.89 -16.92
N LEU A 305 19.38 5.73 -18.19
CA LEU A 305 18.47 5.71 -19.35
C LEU A 305 18.68 4.48 -20.25
N HIS A 306 19.64 3.62 -19.97
CA HIS A 306 19.91 2.42 -20.78
C HIS A 306 18.66 1.53 -20.91
N GLY A 307 18.59 0.77 -22.01
CA GLY A 307 17.41 -0.07 -22.28
C GLY A 307 16.16 0.73 -22.69
N ASN A 308 16.35 1.94 -23.21
CA ASN A 308 15.35 2.75 -23.91
C ASN A 308 15.65 2.75 -25.41
N ASP A 309 14.80 3.39 -26.22
CA ASP A 309 14.92 3.49 -27.66
C ASP A 309 15.68 4.76 -28.10
N ILE A 310 16.60 5.27 -27.25
CA ILE A 310 17.38 6.49 -27.52
C ILE A 310 18.52 6.15 -28.49
N ASP A 311 18.46 6.76 -29.67
CA ASP A 311 19.52 6.66 -30.69
C ASP A 311 20.48 7.86 -30.58
N LEU A 312 21.71 7.63 -30.13
CA LEU A 312 22.74 8.65 -30.05
C LEU A 312 23.37 8.99 -31.39
N ALA A 313 23.10 8.24 -32.48
CA ALA A 313 23.49 8.64 -33.83
C ALA A 313 22.63 9.82 -34.36
N ILE A 314 21.50 10.09 -33.72
CA ILE A 314 20.72 11.30 -34.01
C ILE A 314 21.44 12.50 -33.38
N THR A 315 21.85 13.45 -34.21
CA THR A 315 22.66 14.61 -33.81
C THR A 315 22.08 15.40 -32.64
N SER A 316 20.73 15.54 -32.57
CA SER A 316 20.07 16.22 -31.43
C SER A 316 20.28 15.47 -30.11
N ASN A 317 20.18 14.16 -30.12
CA ASN A 317 20.38 13.32 -28.92
C ASN A 317 21.84 13.35 -28.47
N GLU A 318 22.77 13.30 -29.40
CA GLU A 318 24.22 13.43 -29.11
C GLU A 318 24.55 14.78 -28.44
N ILE A 319 23.99 15.89 -28.97
CA ILE A 319 24.18 17.22 -28.41
C ILE A 319 23.68 17.28 -26.98
N ILE A 320 22.48 16.75 -26.70
CA ILE A 320 21.87 16.75 -25.37
C ILE A 320 22.70 15.89 -24.41
N TYR A 321 23.11 14.70 -24.85
CA TYR A 321 23.98 13.81 -24.06
C TYR A 321 25.27 14.52 -23.64
N ASN A 322 25.93 15.23 -24.57
CA ASN A 322 27.15 15.96 -24.28
C ASN A 322 26.88 17.15 -23.33
N LYS A 323 25.79 17.90 -23.50
CA LYS A 323 25.37 18.97 -22.56
C LYS A 323 25.19 18.46 -21.12
N ILE A 324 24.61 17.27 -20.94
CA ILE A 324 24.42 16.66 -19.62
C ILE A 324 25.78 16.27 -19.01
N ARG A 325 26.68 15.69 -19.82
CA ARG A 325 28.04 15.36 -19.38
C ARG A 325 28.85 16.59 -18.97
N ASP A 326 28.71 17.67 -19.71
CA ASP A 326 29.38 18.95 -19.40
C ASP A 326 28.93 19.52 -18.03
N LYS A 327 27.71 19.23 -17.61
CA LYS A 327 27.23 19.50 -16.25
C LYS A 327 27.78 18.55 -15.19
N LYS A 328 28.70 17.64 -15.56
CA LYS A 328 29.30 16.59 -14.71
C LYS A 328 28.27 15.60 -14.12
N ILE A 329 27.14 15.43 -14.79
CA ILE A 329 26.16 14.43 -14.45
C ILE A 329 26.55 13.11 -15.10
N LYS A 330 26.66 12.04 -14.30
CA LYS A 330 26.89 10.69 -14.83
C LYS A 330 25.62 10.21 -15.53
N ILE A 331 25.71 9.95 -16.82
CA ILE A 331 24.60 9.48 -17.64
C ILE A 331 24.96 8.12 -18.26
N ASN A 332 24.04 7.16 -18.15
CA ASN A 332 24.10 5.85 -18.79
C ASN A 332 22.91 5.74 -19.75
N VAL A 333 23.18 5.72 -21.06
CA VAL A 333 22.18 5.58 -22.12
C VAL A 333 22.32 4.22 -22.78
#